data_78d30b76e86c55a1aa0f67d0753aa773
#
_entry.id   78d30b76e86c55a1aa0f67d0753aa773
#
_cell.length_a   1.000
_cell.length_b   1.000
_cell.length_c   1.000
_cell.angle_alpha   90.00
_cell.angle_beta   90.00
_cell.angle_gamma   90.00
#
_symmetry.space_group_name_H-M   'P 1'
#
loop_
_entity.id
_entity.type
_entity.pdbx_description
1 polymer ?
#
loop_
_entity_poly.entity_id
_entity_poly.type
_entity_poly.pdbx_seq_one_letter_code
_entity_poly.pdbx_strand_id
1 'polypeptide(L)'
;MSQAIVVAALYKFVTLEDYVELREPLLKTMLDNGVKGTLLLAHEGINGTVSATREGIDGLLAWLRNDPRLADVDHKESYCDEQPFYRTKVKLKKEIVTLGVPGVDPNQAVGTYVEPKDWNALISDPEVLLIDTRNDYEVAIGTFKGAIDPKTETFREFPEYIKANFDPSKHKKVAMFCTGGIRCEKASSYMLGEGFEEVYHLKGGILKYFEEVPQEESLWDGDCFVFDNRVTVRHDLSEGEYDQCHACRHPVDAKDRESEHYSPGVSCPHCWDTLSEKTRRSAIDRQKQIELAKARNQPHPIGYNYKAEA
;
A
#
# COMPACT_ATOMS: atom_id res chain seq x y z
N MET A 1 17.23 5.24 24.85
CA MET A 1 16.22 4.43 24.15
C MET A 1 15.94 5.18 22.87
N SER A 2 16.15 4.58 21.69
CA SER A 2 15.75 5.20 20.43
C SER A 2 14.23 5.37 20.45
N GLN A 3 13.72 6.53 20.08
CA GLN A 3 12.29 6.71 19.92
C GLN A 3 11.82 5.80 18.79
N ALA A 4 10.78 5.00 19.02
CA ALA A 4 10.18 4.18 17.97
C ALA A 4 9.71 5.06 16.81
N ILE A 5 9.99 4.64 15.58
CA ILE A 5 9.50 5.32 14.38
C ILE A 5 8.04 4.93 14.15
N VAL A 6 7.20 5.92 14.00
CA VAL A 6 5.79 5.74 13.63
C VAL A 6 5.68 5.68 12.12
N VAL A 7 5.00 4.66 11.59
CA VAL A 7 4.65 4.53 10.18
C VAL A 7 3.17 4.75 10.04
N ALA A 8 2.78 5.80 9.31
CA ALA A 8 1.39 6.19 9.09
C ALA A 8 0.98 5.98 7.62
N ALA A 9 0.02 5.09 7.40
CA ALA A 9 -0.64 4.91 6.11
C ALA A 9 -1.95 5.71 6.13
N LEU A 10 -2.09 6.67 5.23
CA LEU A 10 -3.25 7.55 5.17
C LEU A 10 -3.79 7.70 3.76
N TYR A 11 -5.09 7.90 3.63
CA TYR A 11 -5.72 8.33 2.40
C TYR A 11 -7.05 9.03 2.69
N LYS A 12 -7.48 9.83 1.73
CA LYS A 12 -8.84 10.36 1.70
C LYS A 12 -9.25 10.67 0.27
N PHE A 13 -10.41 10.18 -0.14
CA PHE A 13 -11.10 10.64 -1.32
C PHE A 13 -11.85 11.94 -0.98
N VAL A 14 -11.49 13.01 -1.64
CA VAL A 14 -12.10 14.33 -1.51
C VAL A 14 -11.67 15.19 -2.68
N THR A 15 -12.55 16.02 -3.21
CA THR A 15 -12.21 16.91 -4.31
C THR A 15 -11.21 17.98 -3.87
N LEU A 16 -10.02 17.96 -4.46
CA LEU A 16 -8.94 18.92 -4.26
C LEU A 16 -8.65 19.64 -5.58
N GLU A 17 -9.39 20.70 -5.88
CA GLU A 17 -9.21 21.48 -7.11
C GLU A 17 -7.81 22.10 -7.22
N ASP A 18 -7.21 22.42 -6.07
CA ASP A 18 -5.91 23.06 -5.89
C ASP A 18 -4.80 22.07 -5.53
N TYR A 19 -4.95 20.78 -5.88
CA TYR A 19 -3.96 19.73 -5.50
C TYR A 19 -2.55 20.01 -6.03
N VAL A 20 -2.42 20.79 -7.08
CA VAL A 20 -1.12 21.19 -7.65
C VAL A 20 -0.42 22.18 -6.72
N GLU A 21 -1.16 23.17 -6.24
CA GLU A 21 -0.68 24.23 -5.33
C GLU A 21 -0.38 23.69 -3.95
N LEU A 22 -1.10 22.66 -3.49
CA LEU A 22 -0.85 21.98 -2.21
C LEU A 22 0.49 21.24 -2.16
N ARG A 23 1.08 20.90 -3.30
CA ARG A 23 2.27 20.06 -3.38
C ARG A 23 3.46 20.65 -2.62
N GLU A 24 3.83 21.91 -2.90
CA GLU A 24 5.02 22.52 -2.29
C GLU A 24 4.85 22.79 -0.79
N PRO A 25 3.70 23.34 -0.30
CA PRO A 25 3.47 23.47 1.13
C PRO A 25 3.51 22.14 1.88
N LEU A 26 2.88 21.10 1.32
CA LEU A 26 2.90 19.75 1.92
C LEU A 26 4.31 19.17 1.97
N LEU A 27 5.08 19.28 0.87
CA LEU A 27 6.47 18.81 0.84
C LEU A 27 7.32 19.53 1.89
N LYS A 28 7.16 20.87 2.01
CA LYS A 28 7.85 21.65 3.02
C LYS A 28 7.49 21.18 4.44
N THR A 29 6.21 20.99 4.72
CA THR A 29 5.73 20.47 6.02
C THR A 29 6.34 19.11 6.34
N MET A 30 6.38 18.18 5.38
CA MET A 30 7.01 16.88 5.58
C MET A 30 8.51 17.03 5.91
N LEU A 31 9.23 17.90 5.20
CA LEU A 31 10.67 18.13 5.45
C LEU A 31 10.92 18.78 6.82
N ASP A 32 10.16 19.81 7.17
CA ASP A 32 10.29 20.53 8.45
C ASP A 32 10.02 19.62 9.65
N ASN A 33 9.16 18.61 9.49
CA ASN A 33 8.82 17.61 10.52
C ASN A 33 9.63 16.29 10.41
N GLY A 34 10.67 16.24 9.56
CA GLY A 34 11.50 15.04 9.40
C GLY A 34 10.75 13.82 8.84
N VAL A 35 9.61 14.03 8.21
CA VAL A 35 8.76 12.97 7.67
C VAL A 35 9.35 12.42 6.37
N LYS A 36 9.54 11.11 6.30
CA LYS A 36 9.92 10.39 5.08
C LYS A 36 8.76 9.55 4.55
N GLY A 37 8.82 9.20 3.27
CA GLY A 37 7.78 8.45 2.57
C GLY A 37 7.27 9.18 1.34
N THR A 38 6.13 8.73 0.84
CA THR A 38 5.55 9.34 -0.37
C THR A 38 4.08 9.62 -0.15
N LEU A 39 3.67 10.87 -0.34
CA LEU A 39 2.27 11.25 -0.48
C LEU A 39 1.93 11.53 -1.95
N LEU A 40 0.81 11.03 -2.39
CA LEU A 40 0.23 11.27 -3.71
C LEU A 40 -0.90 12.29 -3.56
N LEU A 41 -0.91 13.29 -4.41
CA LEU A 41 -1.99 14.25 -4.56
C LEU A 41 -2.60 14.13 -5.95
N ALA A 42 -3.92 14.16 -6.02
CA ALA A 42 -4.70 14.23 -7.24
C ALA A 42 -5.96 15.06 -7.00
N HIS A 43 -6.68 15.39 -8.07
CA HIS A 43 -7.99 16.04 -7.96
C HIS A 43 -8.96 15.25 -7.05
N GLU A 44 -8.87 13.91 -7.04
CA GLU A 44 -9.73 13.02 -6.25
C GLU A 44 -9.29 12.84 -4.78
N GLY A 45 -8.15 13.44 -4.34
CA GLY A 45 -7.74 13.35 -2.93
C GLY A 45 -6.24 13.17 -2.67
N ILE A 46 -5.95 12.54 -1.54
CA ILE A 46 -4.61 12.27 -1.02
C ILE A 46 -4.44 10.79 -0.66
N ASN A 47 -3.23 10.24 -0.86
CA ASN A 47 -2.88 8.87 -0.47
C ASN A 47 -1.38 8.72 -0.23
N GLY A 48 -0.98 7.91 0.72
CA GLY A 48 0.38 7.45 0.87
C GLY A 48 0.72 6.84 2.22
N THR A 49 2.00 6.43 2.33
CA THR A 49 2.57 5.96 3.58
C THR A 49 3.82 6.78 3.88
N VAL A 50 3.91 7.22 5.12
CA VAL A 50 4.99 8.07 5.63
C VAL A 50 5.45 7.59 7.00
N SER A 51 6.64 8.02 7.41
CA SER A 51 7.17 7.69 8.73
C SER A 51 8.02 8.83 9.29
N ALA A 52 7.95 8.99 10.60
CA ALA A 52 8.77 9.93 11.39
C ALA A 52 8.73 9.55 12.86
N THR A 53 9.32 10.38 13.72
CA THR A 53 9.04 10.35 15.16
C THR A 53 7.56 10.67 15.41
N ARG A 54 7.07 10.42 16.64
CA ARG A 54 5.71 10.75 17.03
C ARG A 54 5.38 12.22 16.75
N GLU A 55 6.26 13.12 17.16
CA GLU A 55 6.11 14.56 16.96
C GLU A 55 6.06 14.93 15.47
N GLY A 56 6.85 14.25 14.64
CA GLY A 56 6.87 14.48 13.19
C GLY A 56 5.56 14.07 12.51
N ILE A 57 5.00 12.91 12.88
CA ILE A 57 3.69 12.47 12.36
C ILE A 57 2.58 13.40 12.87
N ASP A 58 2.57 13.76 14.15
CA ASP A 58 1.57 14.67 14.72
C ASP A 58 1.59 16.02 14.04
N GLY A 59 2.80 16.57 13.76
CA GLY A 59 2.96 17.83 13.02
C GLY A 59 2.41 17.76 11.59
N LEU A 60 2.65 16.67 10.87
CA LEU A 60 2.06 16.45 9.55
C LEU A 60 0.54 16.33 9.60
N LEU A 61 0.01 15.53 10.52
CA LEU A 61 -1.44 15.33 10.67
C LEU A 61 -2.15 16.63 11.08
N ALA A 62 -1.54 17.41 11.96
CA ALA A 62 -2.07 18.73 12.35
C ALA A 62 -2.16 19.66 11.15
N TRP A 63 -1.13 19.68 10.30
CA TRP A 63 -1.14 20.48 9.07
C TRP A 63 -2.22 20.02 8.09
N LEU A 64 -2.34 18.72 7.85
CA LEU A 64 -3.38 18.15 6.97
C LEU A 64 -4.78 18.49 7.49
N ARG A 65 -5.03 18.27 8.78
CA ARG A 65 -6.34 18.49 9.42
C ARG A 65 -6.73 19.97 9.56
N ASN A 66 -5.80 20.89 9.37
CA ASN A 66 -6.10 22.32 9.30
C ASN A 66 -6.82 22.71 8.00
N ASP A 67 -6.74 21.90 6.95
CA ASP A 67 -7.58 22.04 5.77
C ASP A 67 -8.96 21.38 6.05
N PRO A 68 -10.07 22.13 5.98
CA PRO A 68 -11.41 21.58 6.26
C PRO A 68 -11.75 20.33 5.42
N ARG A 69 -11.21 20.22 4.22
CA ARG A 69 -11.41 19.07 3.31
C ARG A 69 -10.70 17.81 3.81
N LEU A 70 -9.63 17.96 4.59
CA LEU A 70 -8.80 16.90 5.14
C LEU A 70 -8.92 16.75 6.66
N ALA A 71 -9.85 17.49 7.31
CA ALA A 71 -9.98 17.55 8.76
C ALA A 71 -10.22 16.19 9.42
N ASP A 72 -10.90 15.29 8.73
CA ASP A 72 -11.21 13.92 9.15
C ASP A 72 -10.35 12.86 8.43
N VAL A 73 -9.18 13.24 7.86
CA VAL A 73 -8.27 12.27 7.27
C VAL A 73 -7.91 11.19 8.29
N ASP A 74 -8.29 9.95 7.94
CA ASP A 74 -7.97 8.78 8.73
C ASP A 74 -6.58 8.22 8.39
N HIS A 75 -5.94 7.58 9.35
CA HIS A 75 -4.64 6.95 9.16
C HIS A 75 -4.52 5.70 10.04
N LYS A 76 -3.69 4.77 9.61
CA LYS A 76 -3.34 3.55 10.33
C LYS A 76 -1.88 3.65 10.74
N GLU A 77 -1.58 3.29 11.97
CA GLU A 77 -0.22 3.37 12.51
C GLU A 77 0.35 1.98 12.76
N SER A 78 1.63 1.87 12.53
CA SER A 78 2.47 0.78 12.98
C SER A 78 3.83 1.33 13.38
N TYR A 79 4.64 0.53 14.06
CA TYR A 79 5.88 0.98 14.65
C TYR A 79 7.05 0.15 14.17
N CYS A 80 8.23 0.75 14.09
CA CYS A 80 9.49 0.06 13.79
C CYS A 80 10.66 0.79 14.45
N ASP A 81 11.78 0.07 14.58
CA ASP A 81 13.00 0.60 15.21
C ASP A 81 13.82 1.47 14.25
N GLU A 82 13.75 1.17 12.94
CA GLU A 82 14.50 1.85 11.91
C GLU A 82 13.59 2.56 10.91
N GLN A 83 14.11 3.63 10.31
CA GLN A 83 13.38 4.44 9.32
C GLN A 83 13.12 3.64 8.03
N PRO A 84 11.86 3.27 7.72
CA PRO A 84 11.54 2.39 6.61
C PRO A 84 11.47 3.09 5.24
N PHE A 85 11.79 4.37 5.18
CA PHE A 85 11.85 5.15 3.95
C PHE A 85 13.14 5.94 3.82
N TYR A 86 13.68 6.01 2.61
CA TYR A 86 14.89 6.79 2.32
C TYR A 86 14.62 8.25 1.93
N ARG A 87 13.43 8.56 1.40
CA ARG A 87 13.12 9.85 0.75
C ARG A 87 11.80 10.43 1.21
N THR A 88 11.74 11.77 1.18
CA THR A 88 10.50 12.54 1.30
C THR A 88 10.01 12.93 -0.09
N LYS A 89 8.75 12.62 -0.42
CA LYS A 89 8.18 12.93 -1.74
C LYS A 89 6.72 13.29 -1.65
N VAL A 90 6.32 14.32 -2.40
CA VAL A 90 4.93 14.58 -2.77
C VAL A 90 4.82 14.50 -4.29
N LYS A 91 3.96 13.63 -4.80
CA LYS A 91 3.80 13.39 -6.25
C LYS A 91 2.39 13.76 -6.69
N LEU A 92 2.30 14.53 -7.77
CA LEU A 92 1.04 14.75 -8.46
C LEU A 92 0.70 13.55 -9.34
N LYS A 93 -0.56 13.13 -9.29
CA LYS A 93 -1.09 11.99 -10.01
C LYS A 93 -2.43 12.35 -10.66
N LYS A 94 -2.89 11.53 -11.62
CA LYS A 94 -4.26 11.61 -12.14
C LYS A 94 -5.26 10.98 -11.18
N GLU A 95 -4.83 9.92 -10.50
CA GLU A 95 -5.60 9.15 -9.51
C GLU A 95 -4.69 8.85 -8.30
N ILE A 96 -5.25 8.93 -7.08
CA ILE A 96 -4.51 8.58 -5.86
C ILE A 96 -4.33 7.07 -5.69
N VAL A 97 -5.19 6.27 -6.33
CA VAL A 97 -5.05 4.84 -6.57
C VAL A 97 -5.56 4.56 -7.99
N THR A 98 -4.74 3.96 -8.83
CA THR A 98 -5.05 3.90 -10.26
C THR A 98 -5.88 2.68 -10.60
N LEU A 99 -7.16 2.90 -10.93
CA LEU A 99 -8.06 1.92 -11.53
C LEU A 99 -8.11 2.06 -13.05
N GLY A 100 -8.00 3.28 -13.57
CA GLY A 100 -7.97 3.57 -14.99
C GLY A 100 -9.32 3.61 -15.69
N VAL A 101 -10.43 3.63 -14.95
CA VAL A 101 -11.81 3.71 -15.47
C VAL A 101 -12.33 5.13 -15.27
N PRO A 102 -12.62 5.89 -16.33
CA PRO A 102 -13.19 7.22 -16.20
C PRO A 102 -14.55 7.21 -15.50
N GLY A 103 -14.80 8.23 -14.66
CA GLY A 103 -16.09 8.43 -14.00
C GLY A 103 -16.31 7.59 -12.72
N VAL A 104 -15.36 6.76 -12.33
CA VAL A 104 -15.40 6.08 -11.02
C VAL A 104 -14.97 7.05 -9.94
N ASP A 105 -15.91 7.42 -9.07
CA ASP A 105 -15.70 8.41 -8.00
C ASP A 105 -16.30 7.93 -6.68
N PRO A 106 -15.47 7.51 -5.71
CA PRO A 106 -15.94 7.08 -4.39
C PRO A 106 -16.69 8.17 -3.60
N ASN A 107 -16.51 9.45 -3.95
CA ASN A 107 -17.26 10.53 -3.30
C ASN A 107 -18.75 10.56 -3.73
N GLN A 108 -19.07 9.96 -4.88
CA GLN A 108 -20.46 9.90 -5.39
C GLN A 108 -21.16 8.60 -4.98
N ALA A 109 -20.45 7.47 -5.09
CA ALA A 109 -20.99 6.17 -4.71
C ALA A 109 -19.85 5.28 -4.23
N VAL A 110 -20.05 4.63 -3.10
CA VAL A 110 -19.10 3.69 -2.50
C VAL A 110 -19.86 2.54 -1.85
N GLY A 111 -19.27 1.35 -1.81
CA GLY A 111 -19.86 0.19 -1.16
C GLY A 111 -20.02 0.35 0.34
N THR A 112 -20.68 -0.59 0.96
CA THR A 112 -20.92 -0.60 2.41
C THR A 112 -19.62 -0.93 3.16
N TYR A 113 -19.20 -0.04 4.05
CA TYR A 113 -18.09 -0.29 4.96
C TYR A 113 -18.48 -1.32 6.02
N VAL A 114 -17.64 -2.34 6.21
CA VAL A 114 -17.81 -3.35 7.25
C VAL A 114 -16.68 -3.22 8.26
N GLU A 115 -17.04 -3.04 9.53
CA GLU A 115 -16.05 -2.94 10.61
C GLU A 115 -15.30 -4.29 10.77
N PRO A 116 -14.01 -4.28 11.18
CA PRO A 116 -13.24 -5.50 11.35
C PRO A 116 -13.90 -6.56 12.22
N LYS A 117 -14.57 -6.16 13.31
CA LYS A 117 -15.29 -7.07 14.21
C LYS A 117 -16.44 -7.83 13.56
N ASP A 118 -17.06 -7.25 12.51
CA ASP A 118 -18.20 -7.85 11.80
C ASP A 118 -17.76 -8.59 10.51
N TRP A 119 -16.48 -8.42 10.14
CA TRP A 119 -15.93 -8.93 8.89
C TRP A 119 -15.95 -10.45 8.79
N ASN A 120 -15.53 -11.16 9.84
CA ASN A 120 -15.50 -12.63 9.85
C ASN A 120 -16.88 -13.23 9.65
N ALA A 121 -17.93 -12.64 10.23
CA ALA A 121 -19.29 -13.10 10.04
C ALA A 121 -19.75 -12.94 8.56
N LEU A 122 -19.44 -11.79 7.96
CA LEU A 122 -19.78 -11.52 6.56
C LEU A 122 -19.10 -12.50 5.60
N ILE A 123 -17.78 -12.67 5.72
CA ILE A 123 -17.01 -13.51 4.77
C ILE A 123 -17.19 -15.01 4.99
N SER A 124 -17.82 -15.42 6.09
CA SER A 124 -18.21 -16.80 6.36
C SER A 124 -19.56 -17.17 5.75
N ASP A 125 -20.33 -16.20 5.25
CA ASP A 125 -21.57 -16.46 4.53
C ASP A 125 -21.25 -17.04 3.15
N PRO A 126 -21.71 -18.28 2.80
CA PRO A 126 -21.42 -18.91 1.53
C PRO A 126 -22.04 -18.20 0.31
N GLU A 127 -22.98 -17.28 0.52
CA GLU A 127 -23.54 -16.44 -0.53
C GLU A 127 -22.68 -15.23 -0.87
N VAL A 128 -21.68 -14.93 -0.04
CA VAL A 128 -20.78 -13.78 -0.23
C VAL A 128 -19.58 -14.18 -1.07
N LEU A 129 -19.41 -13.51 -2.19
CA LEU A 129 -18.23 -13.61 -3.02
C LEU A 129 -17.11 -12.74 -2.42
N LEU A 130 -16.08 -13.35 -1.85
CA LEU A 130 -14.94 -12.63 -1.27
C LEU A 130 -13.82 -12.45 -2.29
N ILE A 131 -13.44 -11.22 -2.58
CA ILE A 131 -12.40 -10.89 -3.57
C ILE A 131 -11.27 -10.10 -2.93
N ASP A 132 -10.03 -10.57 -3.11
CA ASP A 132 -8.82 -9.81 -2.77
C ASP A 132 -8.52 -8.82 -3.91
N THR A 133 -8.55 -7.51 -3.64
CA THR A 133 -8.28 -6.49 -4.67
C THR A 133 -6.80 -6.11 -4.79
N ARG A 134 -5.94 -6.88 -4.14
CA ARG A 134 -4.49 -6.67 -4.18
C ARG A 134 -3.87 -7.32 -5.41
N ASN A 135 -2.61 -7.00 -5.66
CA ASN A 135 -1.83 -7.64 -6.72
C ASN A 135 -1.44 -9.07 -6.30
N ASP A 136 -1.19 -9.93 -7.26
CA ASP A 136 -0.87 -11.35 -7.07
C ASP A 136 0.28 -11.60 -6.08
N TYR A 137 1.37 -10.81 -6.16
CA TYR A 137 2.50 -10.92 -5.25
C TYR A 137 2.16 -10.56 -3.79
N GLU A 138 1.13 -9.75 -3.55
CA GLU A 138 0.62 -9.44 -2.21
C GLU A 138 -0.25 -10.59 -1.69
N VAL A 139 -1.07 -11.19 -2.57
CA VAL A 139 -1.94 -12.33 -2.25
C VAL A 139 -1.10 -13.57 -1.93
N ALA A 140 -0.02 -13.79 -2.67
CA ALA A 140 0.86 -14.96 -2.51
C ALA A 140 1.49 -15.11 -1.10
N ILE A 141 1.62 -14.01 -0.36
CA ILE A 141 2.21 -14.03 0.99
C ILE A 141 1.19 -14.05 2.12
N GLY A 142 -0.07 -13.84 1.82
CA GLY A 142 -1.16 -13.93 2.78
C GLY A 142 -2.46 -13.37 2.24
N THR A 143 -3.59 -13.99 2.64
CA THR A 143 -4.93 -13.59 2.25
C THR A 143 -5.98 -14.15 3.23
N PHE A 144 -7.23 -13.71 3.14
CA PHE A 144 -8.32 -14.33 3.90
C PHE A 144 -8.71 -15.69 3.32
N LYS A 145 -9.05 -16.64 4.18
CA LYS A 145 -9.52 -17.96 3.78
C LYS A 145 -10.73 -17.83 2.86
N GLY A 146 -10.67 -18.52 1.72
CA GLY A 146 -11.77 -18.51 0.73
C GLY A 146 -11.80 -17.29 -0.20
N ALA A 147 -10.87 -16.37 -0.06
CA ALA A 147 -10.78 -15.22 -0.97
C ALA A 147 -10.36 -15.64 -2.39
N ILE A 148 -11.00 -15.03 -3.36
CA ILE A 148 -10.63 -15.16 -4.76
C ILE A 148 -9.46 -14.23 -5.04
N ASP A 149 -8.39 -14.79 -5.57
CA ASP A 149 -7.26 -14.08 -6.13
C ASP A 149 -7.51 -13.78 -7.61
N PRO A 150 -7.67 -12.51 -8.02
CA PRO A 150 -7.79 -12.12 -9.42
C PRO A 150 -6.55 -12.37 -10.26
N LYS A 151 -5.40 -12.65 -9.64
CA LYS A 151 -4.08 -12.81 -10.28
C LYS A 151 -3.70 -11.64 -11.16
N THR A 152 -4.01 -10.44 -10.70
CA THR A 152 -3.67 -9.21 -11.39
C THR A 152 -2.27 -8.73 -10.97
N GLU A 153 -1.47 -8.32 -11.93
CA GLU A 153 -0.16 -7.69 -11.65
C GLU A 153 -0.34 -6.26 -11.14
N THR A 154 -1.41 -5.60 -11.58
CA THR A 154 -1.74 -4.23 -11.17
C THR A 154 -3.24 -4.07 -10.96
N PHE A 155 -3.61 -3.15 -10.08
CA PHE A 155 -5.02 -2.84 -9.80
C PHE A 155 -5.81 -2.33 -11.02
N ARG A 156 -5.13 -1.89 -12.08
CA ARG A 156 -5.75 -1.49 -13.35
C ARG A 156 -6.42 -2.65 -14.10
N GLU A 157 -6.01 -3.87 -13.84
CA GLU A 157 -6.54 -5.07 -14.48
C GLU A 157 -7.84 -5.56 -13.81
N PHE A 158 -8.11 -5.06 -12.59
CA PHE A 158 -9.29 -5.45 -11.81
C PHE A 158 -10.62 -5.25 -12.56
N PRO A 159 -10.89 -4.12 -13.25
CA PRO A 159 -12.14 -3.95 -14.00
C PRO A 159 -12.35 -4.99 -15.08
N GLU A 160 -11.31 -5.33 -15.85
CA GLU A 160 -11.37 -6.33 -16.89
C GLU A 160 -11.61 -7.73 -16.30
N TYR A 161 -10.94 -8.05 -15.19
CA TYR A 161 -11.15 -9.30 -14.47
C TYR A 161 -12.60 -9.45 -13.99
N ILE A 162 -13.18 -8.41 -13.38
CA ILE A 162 -14.58 -8.42 -12.93
C ILE A 162 -15.52 -8.67 -14.09
N LYS A 163 -15.40 -7.94 -15.20
CA LYS A 163 -16.24 -8.10 -16.38
C LYS A 163 -16.17 -9.49 -17.00
N ALA A 164 -15.00 -10.12 -16.98
CA ALA A 164 -14.79 -11.43 -17.57
C ALA A 164 -15.33 -12.58 -16.71
N ASN A 165 -15.38 -12.42 -15.38
CA ASN A 165 -15.61 -13.53 -14.46
C ASN A 165 -16.92 -13.44 -13.68
N PHE A 166 -17.52 -12.25 -13.53
CA PHE A 166 -18.69 -12.06 -12.67
C PHE A 166 -19.86 -11.39 -13.39
N ASP A 167 -21.04 -11.89 -13.08
CA ASP A 167 -22.32 -11.41 -13.59
C ASP A 167 -23.14 -10.84 -12.42
N PRO A 168 -23.46 -9.53 -12.41
CA PRO A 168 -24.21 -8.88 -11.32
C PRO A 168 -25.57 -9.53 -11.05
N SER A 169 -26.18 -10.16 -12.07
CA SER A 169 -27.47 -10.85 -11.88
C SER A 169 -27.35 -12.12 -11.06
N LYS A 170 -26.16 -12.72 -11.00
CA LYS A 170 -25.90 -14.01 -10.31
C LYS A 170 -25.15 -13.80 -8.99
N HIS A 171 -24.20 -12.85 -8.96
CA HIS A 171 -23.33 -12.60 -7.83
C HIS A 171 -23.82 -11.36 -7.08
N LYS A 172 -24.83 -11.51 -6.25
CA LYS A 172 -25.52 -10.38 -5.62
C LYS A 172 -24.73 -9.76 -4.47
N LYS A 173 -24.01 -10.58 -3.68
CA LYS A 173 -23.27 -10.14 -2.51
C LYS A 173 -21.76 -10.27 -2.76
N VAL A 174 -21.05 -9.18 -2.74
CA VAL A 174 -19.61 -9.14 -2.94
C VAL A 174 -18.93 -8.42 -1.78
N ALA A 175 -17.91 -9.05 -1.19
CA ALA A 175 -17.07 -8.46 -0.18
C ALA A 175 -15.64 -8.34 -0.69
N MET A 176 -14.99 -7.20 -0.42
CA MET A 176 -13.65 -6.92 -0.91
C MET A 176 -12.75 -6.37 0.19
N PHE A 177 -11.46 -6.64 0.09
CA PHE A 177 -10.46 -6.12 1.00
C PHE A 177 -9.16 -5.77 0.28
N CYS A 178 -8.36 -4.91 0.90
CA CYS A 178 -6.98 -4.63 0.51
C CYS A 178 -6.17 -4.21 1.76
N THR A 179 -4.90 -3.89 1.61
CA THR A 179 -4.00 -3.56 2.72
C THR A 179 -4.55 -2.45 3.63
N GLY A 180 -4.94 -1.29 3.08
CA GLY A 180 -5.36 -0.13 3.87
C GLY A 180 -6.77 0.41 3.56
N GLY A 181 -7.54 -0.24 2.64
CA GLY A 181 -8.92 0.14 2.30
C GLY A 181 -9.08 0.92 0.99
N ILE A 182 -8.10 1.68 0.56
CA ILE A 182 -8.24 2.63 -0.57
C ILE A 182 -8.64 1.98 -1.90
N ARG A 183 -8.05 0.82 -2.25
CA ARG A 183 -8.42 0.11 -3.49
C ARG A 183 -9.88 -0.34 -3.46
N CYS A 184 -10.34 -0.76 -2.29
CA CYS A 184 -11.71 -1.24 -2.13
C CYS A 184 -12.75 -0.14 -2.26
N GLU A 185 -12.48 1.08 -1.81
CA GLU A 185 -13.40 2.20 -2.05
C GLU A 185 -13.59 2.42 -3.55
N LYS A 186 -12.49 2.44 -4.30
CA LYS A 186 -12.55 2.65 -5.75
C LYS A 186 -13.14 1.45 -6.48
N ALA A 187 -12.80 0.22 -6.07
CA ALA A 187 -13.36 -1.02 -6.63
C ALA A 187 -14.86 -1.14 -6.37
N SER A 188 -15.32 -0.78 -5.15
CA SER A 188 -16.74 -0.84 -4.83
C SER A 188 -17.56 0.20 -5.60
N SER A 189 -17.03 1.42 -5.76
CA SER A 189 -17.63 2.45 -6.62
C SER A 189 -17.79 1.94 -8.07
N TYR A 190 -16.75 1.31 -8.59
CA TYR A 190 -16.78 0.70 -9.92
C TYR A 190 -17.83 -0.42 -10.02
N MET A 191 -17.86 -1.35 -9.07
CA MET A 191 -18.79 -2.49 -9.10
C MET A 191 -20.25 -2.06 -8.98
N LEU A 192 -20.57 -1.06 -8.14
CA LEU A 192 -21.89 -0.45 -8.10
C LEU A 192 -22.29 0.13 -9.46
N GLY A 193 -21.37 0.79 -10.15
CA GLY A 193 -21.56 1.30 -11.51
C GLY A 193 -21.81 0.20 -12.57
N GLU A 194 -21.27 -0.99 -12.37
CA GLU A 194 -21.48 -2.18 -13.23
C GLU A 194 -22.77 -2.95 -12.86
N GLY A 195 -23.55 -2.51 -11.86
CA GLY A 195 -24.85 -3.04 -11.50
C GLY A 195 -24.84 -4.11 -10.41
N PHE A 196 -23.76 -4.28 -9.66
CA PHE A 196 -23.76 -5.10 -8.44
C PHE A 196 -24.56 -4.39 -7.35
N GLU A 197 -25.40 -5.13 -6.61
CA GLU A 197 -26.36 -4.54 -5.67
C GLU A 197 -25.79 -4.42 -4.25
N GLU A 198 -25.22 -5.53 -3.73
CA GLU A 198 -24.69 -5.62 -2.37
C GLU A 198 -23.16 -5.71 -2.41
N VAL A 199 -22.49 -4.55 -2.34
CA VAL A 199 -21.04 -4.43 -2.41
C VAL A 199 -20.51 -3.95 -1.06
N TYR A 200 -19.72 -4.81 -0.41
CA TYR A 200 -19.14 -4.60 0.90
C TYR A 200 -17.62 -4.48 0.81
N HIS A 201 -17.02 -3.74 1.71
CA HIS A 201 -15.56 -3.72 1.83
C HIS A 201 -15.09 -3.49 3.27
N LEU A 202 -13.94 -4.11 3.60
CA LEU A 202 -13.33 -4.05 4.91
C LEU A 202 -12.86 -2.63 5.21
N LYS A 203 -13.46 -1.99 6.22
CA LYS A 203 -13.12 -0.65 6.67
C LYS A 203 -11.70 -0.61 7.23
N GLY A 204 -10.88 0.28 6.69
CA GLY A 204 -9.49 0.41 7.09
C GLY A 204 -8.57 -0.71 6.59
N GLY A 205 -9.12 -1.72 5.87
CA GLY A 205 -8.37 -2.82 5.27
C GLY A 205 -7.78 -3.79 6.28
N ILE A 206 -6.83 -4.61 5.78
CA ILE A 206 -6.16 -5.67 6.55
C ILE A 206 -5.44 -5.10 7.78
N LEU A 207 -4.80 -3.94 7.64
CA LEU A 207 -4.05 -3.34 8.75
C LEU A 207 -4.98 -3.03 9.94
N LYS A 208 -6.16 -2.49 9.68
CA LYS A 208 -7.14 -2.22 10.74
C LYS A 208 -7.76 -3.51 11.30
N TYR A 209 -7.93 -4.52 10.45
CA TYR A 209 -8.36 -5.84 10.92
C TYR A 209 -7.34 -6.45 11.89
N PHE A 210 -6.05 -6.31 11.64
CA PHE A 210 -4.99 -6.75 12.54
C PHE A 210 -4.95 -5.98 13.87
N GLU A 211 -5.32 -4.70 13.86
CA GLU A 211 -5.41 -3.89 15.07
C GLU A 211 -6.59 -4.30 15.98
N GLU A 212 -7.72 -4.70 15.40
CA GLU A 212 -8.98 -4.85 16.12
C GLU A 212 -9.41 -6.31 16.36
N VAL A 213 -9.00 -7.25 15.52
CA VAL A 213 -9.39 -8.66 15.61
C VAL A 213 -8.25 -9.47 16.25
N PRO A 214 -8.51 -10.17 17.37
CA PRO A 214 -7.49 -11.03 17.97
C PRO A 214 -7.00 -12.13 17.02
N GLN A 215 -5.72 -12.50 17.14
CA GLN A 215 -5.09 -13.47 16.23
C GLN A 215 -5.79 -14.83 16.26
N GLU A 216 -6.30 -15.26 17.41
CA GLU A 216 -7.04 -16.51 17.59
C GLU A 216 -8.40 -16.54 16.91
N GLU A 217 -8.98 -15.37 16.60
CA GLU A 217 -10.25 -15.21 15.89
C GLU A 217 -10.03 -14.93 14.41
N SER A 218 -8.78 -14.71 13.99
CA SER A 218 -8.46 -14.27 12.64
C SER A 218 -8.71 -15.34 11.59
N LEU A 219 -9.35 -14.94 10.50
CA LEU A 219 -9.50 -15.73 9.26
C LEU A 219 -8.42 -15.41 8.23
N TRP A 220 -7.46 -14.56 8.58
CA TRP A 220 -6.31 -14.24 7.76
C TRP A 220 -5.25 -15.35 7.87
N ASP A 221 -4.59 -15.66 6.74
CA ASP A 221 -3.49 -16.61 6.66
C ASP A 221 -2.26 -15.94 6.03
N GLY A 222 -1.10 -16.05 6.66
CA GLY A 222 0.16 -15.46 6.22
C GLY A 222 0.42 -14.03 6.71
N ASP A 223 1.35 -13.32 6.03
CA ASP A 223 1.73 -11.93 6.30
C ASP A 223 0.95 -10.95 5.42
N CYS A 224 0.92 -9.67 5.79
CA CYS A 224 0.37 -8.61 4.97
C CYS A 224 1.48 -7.78 4.33
N PHE A 225 1.47 -7.65 3.00
CA PHE A 225 2.41 -6.79 2.27
C PHE A 225 2.18 -5.33 2.60
N VAL A 226 3.27 -4.60 2.88
CA VAL A 226 3.28 -3.14 3.07
C VAL A 226 4.25 -2.47 2.11
N PHE A 227 3.99 -1.20 1.76
CA PHE A 227 4.72 -0.48 0.72
C PHE A 227 5.92 0.33 1.26
N ASP A 228 6.66 -0.25 2.21
CA ASP A 228 7.88 0.32 2.79
C ASP A 228 8.98 -0.76 2.92
N ASN A 229 10.11 -0.42 3.52
CA ASN A 229 11.26 -1.33 3.60
C ASN A 229 11.06 -2.53 4.53
N ARG A 230 10.00 -2.57 5.32
CA ARG A 230 9.63 -3.75 6.13
C ARG A 230 9.09 -4.89 5.27
N VAL A 231 8.61 -4.56 4.06
CA VAL A 231 8.03 -5.47 3.06
C VAL A 231 6.74 -6.12 3.51
N THR A 232 6.72 -6.73 4.70
CA THR A 232 5.53 -7.37 5.28
C THR A 232 5.36 -7.04 6.75
N VAL A 233 4.13 -7.13 7.23
CA VAL A 233 3.80 -7.13 8.66
C VAL A 233 2.98 -8.37 9.00
N ARG A 234 3.20 -8.89 10.21
CA ARG A 234 2.43 -9.97 10.82
C ARG A 234 1.13 -9.46 11.41
N HIS A 235 0.32 -10.37 11.95
CA HIS A 235 -0.97 -10.02 12.56
C HIS A 235 -0.85 -9.03 13.75
N ASP A 236 0.23 -9.06 14.48
CA ASP A 236 0.54 -8.12 15.57
C ASP A 236 1.17 -6.80 15.09
N LEU A 237 1.17 -6.56 13.77
CA LEU A 237 1.80 -5.43 13.09
C LEU A 237 3.33 -5.35 13.24
N SER A 238 3.97 -6.37 13.81
CA SER A 238 5.43 -6.51 13.82
C SER A 238 5.95 -6.78 12.41
N GLU A 239 7.23 -6.46 12.17
CA GLU A 239 7.90 -6.73 10.89
C GLU A 239 7.96 -8.23 10.60
N GLY A 240 7.62 -8.60 9.36
CA GLY A 240 7.71 -9.98 8.87
C GLY A 240 9.14 -10.37 8.46
N GLU A 241 9.27 -11.57 7.83
CA GLU A 241 10.57 -12.13 7.49
C GLU A 241 10.93 -12.03 6.00
N TYR A 242 10.11 -11.33 5.22
CA TYR A 242 10.34 -11.14 3.80
C TYR A 242 11.29 -9.99 3.51
N ASP A 243 12.22 -10.20 2.57
CA ASP A 243 12.96 -9.13 1.91
C ASP A 243 12.24 -8.67 0.65
N GLN A 244 12.68 -7.56 0.06
CA GLN A 244 12.16 -7.11 -1.22
C GLN A 244 13.18 -7.24 -2.34
N CYS A 245 12.80 -7.86 -3.45
CA CYS A 245 13.58 -7.78 -4.66
C CYS A 245 13.54 -6.34 -5.22
N HIS A 246 14.65 -5.62 -5.16
CA HIS A 246 14.72 -4.24 -5.65
C HIS A 246 14.67 -4.10 -7.18
N ALA A 247 14.62 -5.21 -7.93
CA ALA A 247 14.43 -5.20 -9.39
C ALA A 247 12.94 -5.28 -9.75
N CYS A 248 12.22 -6.30 -9.29
CA CYS A 248 10.81 -6.52 -9.64
C CYS A 248 9.79 -6.14 -8.55
N ARG A 249 10.27 -5.90 -7.34
CA ARG A 249 9.45 -5.55 -6.16
C ARG A 249 8.67 -6.70 -5.51
N HIS A 250 8.82 -7.94 -5.99
CA HIS A 250 8.28 -9.10 -5.28
C HIS A 250 8.88 -9.24 -3.89
N PRO A 251 8.10 -9.68 -2.90
CA PRO A 251 8.63 -10.16 -1.64
C PRO A 251 9.49 -11.41 -1.89
N VAL A 252 10.50 -11.60 -1.07
CA VAL A 252 11.50 -12.69 -1.18
C VAL A 252 11.58 -13.37 0.17
N ASP A 253 11.23 -14.64 0.22
CA ASP A 253 11.30 -15.46 1.42
C ASP A 253 12.68 -16.13 1.63
N ALA A 254 12.81 -16.96 2.66
CA ALA A 254 14.05 -17.69 2.93
C ALA A 254 14.42 -18.65 1.81
N LYS A 255 13.44 -19.33 1.20
CA LYS A 255 13.64 -20.28 0.10
C LYS A 255 14.09 -19.57 -1.18
N ASP A 256 13.50 -18.44 -1.47
CA ASP A 256 13.90 -17.59 -2.60
C ASP A 256 15.36 -17.14 -2.48
N ARG A 257 15.81 -16.82 -1.24
CA ARG A 257 17.20 -16.42 -0.97
C ARG A 257 18.21 -17.54 -1.16
N GLU A 258 17.80 -18.79 -1.04
CA GLU A 258 18.65 -19.96 -1.32
C GLU A 258 18.78 -20.29 -2.83
N SER A 259 17.96 -19.67 -3.68
CA SER A 259 17.96 -19.91 -5.12
C SER A 259 19.23 -19.38 -5.79
N GLU A 260 19.76 -20.12 -6.77
CA GLU A 260 20.86 -19.67 -7.65
C GLU A 260 20.51 -18.40 -8.46
N HIS A 261 19.22 -18.10 -8.60
CA HIS A 261 18.71 -16.91 -9.28
C HIS A 261 18.59 -15.68 -8.37
N TYR A 262 18.86 -15.85 -7.07
CA TYR A 262 18.86 -14.75 -6.12
C TYR A 262 20.19 -14.02 -6.09
N SER A 263 20.14 -12.73 -6.33
CA SER A 263 21.28 -11.83 -6.14
C SER A 263 20.76 -10.56 -5.44
N PRO A 264 21.19 -10.29 -4.17
CA PRO A 264 20.71 -9.16 -3.40
C PRO A 264 20.72 -7.84 -4.17
N GLY A 265 19.59 -7.15 -4.23
CA GLY A 265 19.44 -5.89 -4.95
C GLY A 265 19.41 -5.98 -6.48
N VAL A 266 19.63 -7.14 -7.08
CA VAL A 266 19.77 -7.34 -8.52
C VAL A 266 18.65 -8.19 -9.12
N SER A 267 18.36 -9.37 -8.54
CA SER A 267 17.36 -10.31 -9.09
C SER A 267 16.84 -11.26 -8.00
N CYS A 268 15.72 -11.90 -8.27
CA CYS A 268 15.17 -13.01 -7.51
C CYS A 268 14.59 -14.07 -8.46
N PRO A 269 14.17 -15.25 -7.98
CA PRO A 269 13.58 -16.30 -8.82
C PRO A 269 12.40 -15.81 -9.67
N HIS A 270 11.58 -14.88 -9.13
CA HIS A 270 10.40 -14.35 -9.84
C HIS A 270 10.71 -13.44 -11.02
N CYS A 271 11.93 -12.92 -11.14
CA CYS A 271 12.28 -12.01 -12.23
C CYS A 271 13.53 -12.40 -13.02
N TRP A 272 14.23 -13.46 -12.63
CA TRP A 272 15.50 -13.84 -13.25
C TRP A 272 15.41 -13.94 -14.77
N ASP A 273 14.38 -14.63 -15.28
CA ASP A 273 14.21 -14.88 -16.72
C ASP A 273 13.61 -13.68 -17.49
N THR A 274 12.97 -12.75 -16.80
CA THR A 274 12.26 -11.63 -17.41
C THR A 274 13.02 -10.31 -17.39
N LEU A 275 14.07 -10.21 -16.55
CA LEU A 275 14.87 -8.99 -16.45
C LEU A 275 15.67 -8.74 -17.73
N SER A 276 15.45 -7.57 -18.37
CA SER A 276 16.28 -7.14 -19.46
C SER A 276 17.74 -6.96 -19.02
N GLU A 277 18.70 -7.18 -19.93
CA GLU A 277 20.11 -7.00 -19.62
C GLU A 277 20.44 -5.57 -19.15
N LYS A 278 19.78 -4.56 -19.73
CA LYS A 278 19.89 -3.16 -19.30
C LYS A 278 19.44 -2.97 -17.84
N THR A 279 18.31 -3.55 -17.45
CA THR A 279 17.78 -3.47 -16.08
C THR A 279 18.72 -4.18 -15.11
N ARG A 280 19.23 -5.36 -15.48
CA ARG A 280 20.19 -6.14 -14.68
C ARG A 280 21.48 -5.35 -14.44
N ARG A 281 22.08 -4.77 -15.46
CA ARG A 281 23.29 -3.93 -15.34
C ARG A 281 23.06 -2.74 -14.41
N SER A 282 21.94 -2.03 -14.61
CA SER A 282 21.59 -0.89 -13.75
C SER A 282 21.37 -1.30 -12.29
N ALA A 283 20.82 -2.49 -12.03
CA ALA A 283 20.65 -3.04 -10.69
C ALA A 283 22.01 -3.38 -10.04
N ILE A 284 22.93 -3.98 -10.79
CA ILE A 284 24.30 -4.29 -10.33
C ILE A 284 25.04 -3.01 -9.96
N ASP A 285 25.00 -1.99 -10.84
CA ASP A 285 25.67 -0.70 -10.58
C ASP A 285 25.10 -0.02 -9.31
N ARG A 286 23.79 -0.03 -9.16
CA ARG A 286 23.12 0.49 -7.96
C ARG A 286 23.55 -0.25 -6.70
N GLN A 287 23.54 -1.59 -6.73
CA GLN A 287 23.92 -2.42 -5.60
C GLN A 287 25.38 -2.16 -5.19
N LYS A 288 26.28 -2.07 -6.16
CA LYS A 288 27.68 -1.70 -5.93
C LYS A 288 27.82 -0.35 -5.23
N GLN A 289 27.03 0.66 -5.62
CA GLN A 289 27.05 1.97 -4.94
C GLN A 289 26.55 1.88 -3.49
N ILE A 290 25.52 1.07 -3.23
CA ILE A 290 25.03 0.83 -1.88
C ILE A 290 26.11 0.18 -1.00
N GLU A 291 26.78 -0.84 -1.49
CA GLU A 291 27.84 -1.54 -0.79
C GLU A 291 29.05 -0.63 -0.51
N LEU A 292 29.45 0.18 -1.49
CA LEU A 292 30.51 1.18 -1.32
C LEU A 292 30.15 2.24 -0.27
N ALA A 293 28.92 2.74 -0.26
CA ALA A 293 28.46 3.69 0.74
C ALA A 293 28.47 3.05 2.15
N LYS A 294 27.97 1.83 2.27
CA LYS A 294 28.00 1.06 3.53
C LYS A 294 29.43 0.83 4.04
N ALA A 295 30.34 0.42 3.16
CA ALA A 295 31.75 0.22 3.51
C ALA A 295 32.47 1.51 3.95
N ARG A 296 32.00 2.66 3.50
CA ARG A 296 32.54 4.00 3.84
C ARG A 296 31.80 4.70 4.97
N ASN A 297 30.83 4.06 5.63
CA ASN A 297 29.94 4.66 6.61
C ASN A 297 29.23 5.95 6.07
N GLN A 298 28.92 5.96 4.78
CA GLN A 298 28.20 7.06 4.14
C GLN A 298 26.69 6.79 4.16
N PRO A 299 25.86 7.85 4.08
CA PRO A 299 24.41 7.69 3.94
C PRO A 299 24.03 6.83 2.74
N HIS A 300 22.88 6.16 2.84
CA HIS A 300 22.37 5.31 1.74
C HIS A 300 22.22 6.14 0.45
N PRO A 301 22.77 5.71 -0.71
CA PRO A 301 22.78 6.52 -1.95
C PRO A 301 21.39 6.89 -2.44
N ILE A 302 20.40 6.03 -2.16
CA ILE A 302 18.99 6.34 -2.41
C ILE A 302 18.50 7.24 -1.26
N GLY A 303 18.33 8.52 -1.53
CA GLY A 303 17.85 9.50 -0.52
C GLY A 303 18.88 10.53 -0.12
N TYR A 304 20.14 10.32 -0.45
CA TYR A 304 21.15 11.35 -0.28
C TYR A 304 21.03 12.42 -1.40
N ASN A 305 20.94 13.67 -1.01
CA ASN A 305 20.81 14.76 -1.97
C ASN A 305 22.16 15.49 -2.10
N TYR A 306 23.01 15.01 -3.00
CA TYR A 306 24.33 15.61 -3.28
C TYR A 306 24.28 17.08 -3.72
N LYS A 307 23.10 17.62 -4.07
CA LYS A 307 22.94 19.02 -4.50
C LYS A 307 22.67 19.97 -3.35
N ALA A 308 22.41 19.48 -2.14
CA ALA A 308 22.11 20.32 -0.97
C ALA A 308 23.38 20.75 -0.19
N GLU A 309 24.56 20.19 -0.54
CA GLU A 309 25.84 20.45 0.14
C GLU A 309 26.87 21.18 -0.74
N ALA A 310 26.45 21.68 -1.91
CA ALA A 310 27.35 22.43 -2.82
C ALA A 310 27.04 23.94 -2.83
#